data_aed64f7abc47745aec3aecb8796255ff
#
_entry.id   aed64f7abc47745aec3aecb8796255ff
#
_cell.length_a   1.000
_cell.length_b   1.000
_cell.length_c   1.000
_cell.angle_alpha   90.00
_cell.angle_beta   90.00
_cell.angle_gamma   90.00
#
_symmetry.space_group_name_H-M   'P 1'
#
loop_
_entity.id
_entity.type
_entity.pdbx_description
1 polymer ?
#
loop_
_entity_poly.entity_id
_entity_poly.type
_entity_poly.pdbx_seq_one_letter_code
_entity_poly.pdbx_strand_id
1 'polypeptide(L)'
;MKNLTLPNYEDVAAAAERIKDFINKTPVLTSRTVNNEFEAEVFFKCENFQRVGAFKFRGAMNALLQFNETQKKAGVVAFSSGNHAQAIALSSKILGIPATIIMPKDAPAAKMAATREYGGHIVEFDRYTEDREKLEKRLLKKMV
;
A
#
# COMPACT_ATOMS: atom_id res chain seq x y z
N MET A 1 11.59 25.05 2.63
CA MET A 1 11.69 23.61 2.27
C MET A 1 11.96 22.85 3.55
N LYS A 2 11.09 21.91 3.96
CA LYS A 2 11.43 21.00 5.07
C LYS A 2 12.62 20.18 4.62
N ASN A 3 13.71 20.17 5.38
CA ASN A 3 14.82 19.24 5.16
C ASN A 3 14.25 17.83 5.20
N LEU A 4 14.13 17.17 4.06
CA LEU A 4 13.79 15.76 3.95
C LEU A 4 14.99 14.97 4.51
N THR A 5 14.88 14.54 5.76
CA THR A 5 15.82 13.58 6.33
C THR A 5 15.56 12.22 5.67
N LEU A 6 16.58 11.62 5.12
CA LEU A 6 16.46 10.24 4.60
C LEU A 6 16.20 9.29 5.76
N PRO A 7 15.32 8.28 5.57
CA PRO A 7 15.08 7.28 6.60
C PRO A 7 16.36 6.49 6.89
N ASN A 8 16.57 6.18 8.15
CA ASN A 8 17.70 5.40 8.66
C ASN A 8 17.24 4.03 9.19
N TYR A 9 18.14 3.27 9.81
CA TYR A 9 17.82 1.95 10.35
C TYR A 9 16.79 2.02 11.48
N GLU A 10 16.88 3.00 12.35
CA GLU A 10 15.97 3.20 13.49
C GLU A 10 14.54 3.43 13.02
N ASP A 11 14.36 4.17 11.91
CA ASP A 11 13.04 4.37 11.28
C ASP A 11 12.45 3.05 10.80
N VAL A 12 13.28 2.19 10.21
CA VAL A 12 12.86 0.86 9.73
C VAL A 12 12.53 -0.05 10.90
N ALA A 13 13.33 -0.05 11.96
CA ALA A 13 13.10 -0.84 13.17
C ALA A 13 11.81 -0.40 13.88
N ALA A 14 11.58 0.90 14.01
CA ALA A 14 10.35 1.45 14.58
C ALA A 14 9.10 1.09 13.72
N ALA A 15 9.24 1.12 12.40
CA ALA A 15 8.18 0.68 11.50
C ALA A 15 7.89 -0.83 11.65
N ALA A 16 8.93 -1.65 11.75
CA ALA A 16 8.78 -3.10 11.95
C ALA A 16 8.03 -3.42 13.24
N GLU A 17 8.39 -2.77 14.34
CA GLU A 17 7.71 -2.92 15.63
C GLU A 17 6.24 -2.48 15.55
N ARG A 18 5.95 -1.36 14.88
CA ARG A 18 4.59 -0.82 14.73
C ARG A 18 3.66 -1.75 13.98
N ILE A 19 4.16 -2.46 12.96
CA ILE A 19 3.31 -3.30 12.10
C ILE A 19 3.33 -4.79 12.44
N LYS A 20 4.12 -5.24 13.41
CA LYS A 20 4.40 -6.66 13.68
C LYS A 20 3.16 -7.53 13.86
N ASP A 21 2.11 -7.00 14.49
CA ASP A 21 0.87 -7.74 14.78
C ASP A 21 -0.10 -7.81 13.59
N PHE A 22 0.18 -7.06 12.53
CA PHE A 22 -0.68 -6.96 11.35
C PHE A 22 -0.16 -7.72 10.12
N ILE A 23 1.13 -7.99 10.09
CA ILE A 23 1.81 -8.55 8.92
C ILE A 23 2.03 -10.07 9.04
N ASN A 24 2.16 -10.74 7.90
CA ASN A 24 2.65 -12.09 7.86
C ASN A 24 4.18 -12.10 8.00
N LYS A 25 4.73 -12.99 8.81
CA LYS A 25 6.16 -13.24 8.84
C LYS A 25 6.53 -14.07 7.61
N THR A 26 6.93 -13.40 6.54
CA THR A 26 7.25 -14.06 5.27
C THR A 26 8.60 -14.79 5.35
N PRO A 27 8.74 -15.98 4.71
CA PRO A 27 9.99 -16.70 4.72
C PRO A 27 11.07 -16.03 3.89
N VAL A 28 12.31 -16.39 4.17
CA VAL A 28 13.46 -16.13 3.31
C VAL A 28 13.93 -17.45 2.75
N LEU A 29 13.99 -17.57 1.44
CA LEU A 29 14.40 -18.78 0.74
C LEU A 29 15.72 -18.53 0.01
N THR A 30 16.46 -19.62 -0.25
CA THR A 30 17.64 -19.62 -1.10
C THR A 30 17.45 -20.59 -2.27
N SER A 31 18.26 -20.47 -3.30
CA SER A 31 18.25 -21.40 -4.44
C SER A 31 19.69 -21.76 -4.81
N ARG A 32 20.01 -23.05 -4.70
CA ARG A 32 21.33 -23.56 -5.11
C ARG A 32 21.64 -23.24 -6.58
N THR A 33 20.65 -23.39 -7.47
CA THR A 33 20.81 -23.08 -8.89
C THR A 33 21.15 -21.60 -9.11
N VAL A 34 20.42 -20.70 -8.45
CA VAL A 34 20.68 -19.25 -8.55
C VAL A 34 22.05 -18.92 -7.95
N ASN A 35 22.38 -19.46 -6.79
CA ASN A 35 23.67 -19.21 -6.15
C ASN A 35 24.85 -19.64 -7.04
N ASN A 36 24.73 -20.79 -7.69
CA ASN A 36 25.77 -21.27 -8.62
C ASN A 36 25.86 -20.40 -9.88
N GLU A 37 24.74 -19.98 -10.44
CA GLU A 37 24.69 -19.15 -11.65
C GLU A 37 25.32 -17.76 -11.43
N PHE A 38 25.09 -17.18 -10.24
CA PHE A 38 25.57 -15.84 -9.91
C PHE A 38 26.83 -15.81 -9.05
N GLU A 39 27.39 -16.97 -8.71
CA GLU A 39 28.55 -17.13 -7.82
C GLU A 39 28.40 -16.33 -6.51
N ALA A 40 27.17 -16.31 -5.93
CA ALA A 40 26.81 -15.50 -4.79
C ALA A 40 25.79 -16.21 -3.89
N GLU A 41 25.70 -15.82 -2.61
CA GLU A 41 24.60 -16.21 -1.74
C GLU A 41 23.41 -15.28 -1.94
N VAL A 42 22.36 -15.76 -2.63
CA VAL A 42 21.16 -14.99 -2.94
C VAL A 42 20.01 -15.41 -2.01
N PHE A 43 19.39 -14.41 -1.38
CA PHE A 43 18.28 -14.58 -0.44
C PHE A 43 17.00 -13.95 -1.01
N PHE A 44 15.94 -14.73 -1.11
CA PHE A 44 14.64 -14.30 -1.60
C PHE A 44 13.71 -14.04 -0.42
N LYS A 45 13.41 -12.78 -0.11
CA LYS A 45 12.36 -12.42 0.83
C LYS A 45 11.00 -12.58 0.15
N CYS A 46 10.25 -13.62 0.52
CA CYS A 46 9.05 -14.06 -0.19
C CYS A 46 7.83 -13.19 0.14
N GLU A 47 7.80 -11.94 -0.29
CA GLU A 47 6.69 -11.01 -0.05
C GLU A 47 5.42 -11.32 -0.86
N ASN A 48 5.46 -12.29 -1.77
CA ASN A 48 4.27 -12.91 -2.36
C ASN A 48 3.41 -13.65 -1.32
N PHE A 49 3.96 -14.03 -0.16
CA PHE A 49 3.22 -14.59 0.98
C PHE A 49 2.75 -13.53 1.98
N GLN A 50 3.01 -12.24 1.73
CA GLN A 50 2.46 -11.16 2.53
C GLN A 50 0.97 -10.94 2.19
N ARG A 51 0.23 -10.28 3.09
CA ARG A 51 -1.14 -9.84 2.81
C ARG A 51 -1.21 -9.09 1.50
N VAL A 52 -2.27 -9.22 0.75
CA VAL A 52 -2.47 -8.74 -0.64
C VAL A 52 -1.42 -9.28 -1.63
N GLY A 53 -0.67 -10.32 -1.27
CA GLY A 53 0.36 -10.92 -2.11
C GLY A 53 1.55 -10.01 -2.44
N ALA A 54 1.84 -8.99 -1.60
CA ALA A 54 2.86 -8.01 -1.91
C ALA A 54 3.40 -7.26 -0.69
N PHE A 55 4.67 -6.85 -0.75
CA PHE A 55 5.34 -6.03 0.29
C PHE A 55 4.64 -4.69 0.58
N LYS A 56 3.80 -4.19 -0.34
CA LYS A 56 3.11 -2.91 -0.22
C LYS A 56 2.24 -2.80 1.04
N PHE A 57 1.75 -3.93 1.54
CA PHE A 57 0.96 -3.96 2.76
C PHE A 57 1.72 -3.43 3.98
N ARG A 58 3.02 -3.69 4.08
CA ARG A 58 3.88 -3.20 5.17
C ARG A 58 3.88 -1.67 5.23
N GLY A 59 4.14 -1.01 4.10
CA GLY A 59 4.18 0.45 4.03
C GLY A 59 2.81 1.10 4.23
N ALA A 60 1.75 0.51 3.68
CA ALA A 60 0.39 0.99 3.85
C ALA A 60 -0.03 0.94 5.33
N MET A 61 0.15 -0.21 5.97
CA MET A 61 -0.16 -0.38 7.40
C MET A 61 0.67 0.57 8.28
N ASN A 62 1.98 0.67 8.01
CA ASN A 62 2.85 1.58 8.76
C ASN A 62 2.42 3.04 8.65
N ALA A 63 1.99 3.49 7.49
CA ALA A 63 1.53 4.86 7.29
C ALA A 63 0.21 5.13 8.05
N LEU A 64 -0.78 4.24 7.90
CA LEU A 64 -2.11 4.44 8.48
C LEU A 64 -2.14 4.30 10.00
N LEU A 65 -1.27 3.47 10.59
CA LEU A 65 -1.12 3.37 12.05
C LEU A 65 -0.61 4.67 12.70
N GLN A 66 -0.01 5.57 11.93
CA GLN A 66 0.48 6.86 12.42
C GLN A 66 -0.55 7.99 12.29
N PHE A 67 -1.73 7.71 11.75
CA PHE A 67 -2.81 8.69 11.67
C PHE A 67 -3.35 9.03 13.06
N ASN A 68 -3.54 10.33 13.33
CA ASN A 68 -4.30 10.79 14.49
C ASN A 68 -5.81 10.57 14.26
N GLU A 69 -6.62 10.76 15.30
CA GLU A 69 -8.07 10.49 15.24
C GLU A 69 -8.81 11.35 14.21
N THR A 70 -8.38 12.60 13.98
CA THR A 70 -8.94 13.47 12.94
C THR A 70 -8.64 12.90 11.54
N GLN A 71 -7.41 12.48 11.30
CA GLN A 71 -7.01 11.86 10.02
C GLN A 71 -7.73 10.53 9.79
N LYS A 72 -7.89 9.69 10.82
CA LYS A 72 -8.64 8.43 10.70
C LYS A 72 -10.10 8.68 10.32
N LYS A 73 -10.75 9.67 10.95
CA LYS A 73 -12.14 10.05 10.63
C LYS A 73 -12.26 10.62 9.21
N ALA A 74 -11.33 11.45 8.78
CA ALA A 74 -11.31 12.00 7.43
C ALA A 74 -11.09 10.91 6.36
N GLY A 75 -10.32 9.86 6.68
CA GLY A 75 -10.05 8.77 5.77
C GLY A 75 -8.77 8.97 4.95
N VAL A 76 -8.60 8.13 3.93
CA VAL A 76 -7.44 8.17 3.04
C VAL A 76 -7.87 8.16 1.57
N VAL A 77 -7.19 8.96 0.75
CA VAL A 77 -7.27 8.91 -0.71
C VAL A 77 -5.96 8.34 -1.24
N ALA A 78 -6.04 7.38 -2.13
CA ALA A 78 -4.87 6.83 -2.82
C ALA A 78 -5.14 6.69 -4.31
N PHE A 79 -4.10 6.92 -5.10
CA PHE A 79 -4.11 6.68 -6.53
C PHE A 79 -3.25 5.47 -6.86
N SER A 80 -3.88 4.38 -7.30
CA SER A 80 -3.16 3.19 -7.75
C SER A 80 -4.10 2.18 -8.40
N SER A 81 -3.63 1.49 -9.44
CA SER A 81 -4.33 0.38 -10.08
C SER A 81 -3.76 -1.01 -9.72
N GLY A 82 -2.91 -1.09 -8.70
CA GLY A 82 -2.18 -2.32 -8.38
C GLY A 82 -2.13 -2.66 -6.89
N ASN A 83 -1.03 -3.28 -6.50
CA ASN A 83 -0.82 -3.79 -5.14
C ASN A 83 -0.89 -2.71 -4.05
N HIS A 84 -0.57 -1.45 -4.38
CA HIS A 84 -0.70 -0.34 -3.43
C HIS A 84 -2.17 0.00 -3.14
N ALA A 85 -3.04 -0.03 -4.16
CA ALA A 85 -4.48 0.15 -3.98
C ALA A 85 -5.06 -0.87 -3.00
N GLN A 86 -4.76 -2.15 -3.23
CA GLN A 86 -5.20 -3.25 -2.39
C GLN A 86 -4.63 -3.16 -0.97
N ALA A 87 -3.35 -2.76 -0.84
CA ALA A 87 -2.70 -2.60 0.45
C ALA A 87 -3.34 -1.48 1.29
N ILE A 88 -3.62 -0.31 0.68
CA ILE A 88 -4.33 0.79 1.37
C ILE A 88 -5.75 0.34 1.75
N ALA A 89 -6.49 -0.28 0.82
CA ALA A 89 -7.86 -0.73 1.08
C ALA A 89 -7.92 -1.72 2.26
N LEU A 90 -7.08 -2.76 2.26
CA LEU A 90 -7.07 -3.75 3.33
C LEU A 90 -6.59 -3.16 4.67
N SER A 91 -5.52 -2.36 4.66
CA SER A 91 -5.02 -1.71 5.89
C SER A 91 -6.07 -0.77 6.50
N SER A 92 -6.75 0.00 5.66
CA SER A 92 -7.82 0.89 6.07
C SER A 92 -9.00 0.12 6.66
N LYS A 93 -9.42 -0.98 6.02
CA LYS A 93 -10.49 -1.87 6.54
C LYS A 93 -10.15 -2.41 7.93
N ILE A 94 -8.91 -2.88 8.13
CA ILE A 94 -8.45 -3.41 9.43
C ILE A 94 -8.49 -2.33 10.52
N LEU A 95 -8.15 -1.09 10.17
CA LEU A 95 -8.07 0.04 11.11
C LEU A 95 -9.37 0.85 11.23
N GLY A 96 -10.44 0.48 10.50
CA GLY A 96 -11.70 1.21 10.50
C GLY A 96 -11.62 2.60 9.85
N ILE A 97 -10.69 2.81 8.93
CA ILE A 97 -10.43 4.08 8.24
C ILE A 97 -11.14 4.06 6.89
N PRO A 98 -11.96 5.07 6.51
CA PRO A 98 -12.51 5.16 5.16
C PRO A 98 -11.42 5.26 4.11
N ALA A 99 -11.49 4.45 3.03
CA ALA A 99 -10.50 4.46 1.95
C ALA A 99 -11.17 4.72 0.60
N THR A 100 -10.73 5.79 -0.07
CA THR A 100 -11.11 6.11 -1.45
C THR A 100 -9.92 5.85 -2.36
N ILE A 101 -10.10 4.97 -3.34
CA ILE A 101 -9.04 4.57 -4.27
C ILE A 101 -9.40 5.07 -5.67
N ILE A 102 -8.57 5.95 -6.20
CA ILE A 102 -8.71 6.44 -7.57
C ILE A 102 -8.05 5.43 -8.50
N MET A 103 -8.84 4.81 -9.37
CA MET A 103 -8.37 3.79 -10.32
C MET A 103 -8.78 4.16 -11.75
N PRO A 104 -7.92 3.93 -12.74
CA PRO A 104 -8.34 4.13 -14.12
C PRO A 104 -9.40 3.11 -14.54
N LYS A 105 -10.35 3.49 -15.40
CA LYS A 105 -11.44 2.64 -15.89
C LYS A 105 -10.93 1.36 -16.58
N ASP A 106 -9.76 1.44 -17.19
CA ASP A 106 -9.09 0.33 -17.88
C ASP A 106 -8.16 -0.49 -16.96
N ALA A 107 -8.25 -0.31 -15.63
CA ALA A 107 -7.53 -1.17 -14.70
C ALA A 107 -8.02 -2.62 -14.81
N PRO A 108 -7.14 -3.63 -14.61
CA PRO A 108 -7.55 -5.02 -14.66
C PRO A 108 -8.72 -5.32 -13.71
N ALA A 109 -9.79 -5.93 -14.25
CA ALA A 109 -11.02 -6.19 -13.50
C ALA A 109 -10.78 -6.96 -12.19
N ALA A 110 -9.86 -7.94 -12.20
CA ALA A 110 -9.48 -8.69 -11.00
C ALA A 110 -8.89 -7.79 -9.89
N LYS A 111 -8.09 -6.78 -10.26
CA LYS A 111 -7.51 -5.84 -9.27
C LYS A 111 -8.57 -4.88 -8.72
N MET A 112 -9.50 -4.44 -9.55
CA MET A 112 -10.63 -3.63 -9.11
C MET A 112 -11.54 -4.41 -8.16
N ALA A 113 -11.88 -5.66 -8.52
CA ALA A 113 -12.67 -6.54 -7.66
C ALA A 113 -12.00 -6.77 -6.30
N ALA A 114 -10.71 -7.13 -6.30
CA ALA A 114 -9.95 -7.32 -5.05
C ALA A 114 -9.89 -6.05 -4.20
N THR A 115 -9.73 -4.87 -4.81
CA THR A 115 -9.71 -3.59 -4.08
C THR A 115 -11.06 -3.32 -3.41
N ARG A 116 -12.18 -3.60 -4.08
CA ARG A 116 -13.53 -3.49 -3.50
C ARG A 116 -13.75 -4.50 -2.36
N GLU A 117 -13.33 -5.74 -2.54
CA GLU A 117 -13.42 -6.80 -1.53
C GLU A 117 -12.62 -6.44 -0.26
N TYR A 118 -11.47 -5.82 -0.43
CA TYR A 118 -10.68 -5.27 0.67
C TYR A 118 -11.28 -3.99 1.29
N GLY A 119 -12.46 -3.54 0.83
CA GLY A 119 -13.20 -2.44 1.44
C GLY A 119 -12.87 -1.06 0.88
N GLY A 120 -12.11 -0.95 -0.19
CA GLY A 120 -11.83 0.32 -0.86
C GLY A 120 -13.04 0.82 -1.67
N HIS A 121 -13.42 2.08 -1.46
CA HIS A 121 -14.34 2.77 -2.36
C HIS A 121 -13.59 3.22 -3.61
N ILE A 122 -13.95 2.67 -4.78
CA ILE A 122 -13.26 2.99 -6.04
C ILE A 122 -13.94 4.18 -6.70
N VAL A 123 -13.16 5.20 -7.02
CA VAL A 123 -13.50 6.30 -7.92
C VAL A 123 -12.77 6.06 -9.24
N GLU A 124 -13.53 5.74 -10.28
CA GLU A 124 -12.99 5.48 -11.59
C GLU A 124 -12.73 6.80 -12.34
N PHE A 125 -11.64 6.86 -13.11
CA PHE A 125 -11.33 7.98 -14.00
C PHE A 125 -10.82 7.49 -15.34
N ASP A 126 -11.02 8.31 -16.37
CA ASP A 126 -10.48 8.05 -17.70
C ASP A 126 -9.11 8.72 -17.81
N ARG A 127 -8.04 7.92 -17.90
CA ARG A 127 -6.65 8.43 -17.97
C ARG A 127 -6.32 9.24 -19.23
N TYR A 128 -7.17 9.16 -20.26
CA TYR A 128 -6.97 9.84 -21.54
C TYR A 128 -7.69 11.19 -21.60
N THR A 129 -8.76 11.38 -20.81
CA THR A 129 -9.65 12.55 -20.88
C THR A 129 -9.77 13.29 -19.57
N GLU A 130 -9.42 12.69 -18.43
CA GLU A 130 -9.54 13.27 -17.10
C GLU A 130 -8.18 13.51 -16.44
N ASP A 131 -8.06 14.69 -15.81
CA ASP A 131 -6.88 15.06 -15.04
C ASP A 131 -6.95 14.45 -13.64
N ARG A 132 -6.08 13.48 -13.39
CA ARG A 132 -5.93 12.77 -12.14
C ARG A 132 -5.71 13.66 -10.92
N GLU A 133 -4.85 14.69 -11.06
CA GLU A 133 -4.51 15.58 -9.94
C GLU A 133 -5.67 16.49 -9.56
N LYS A 134 -6.44 16.93 -10.56
CA LYS A 134 -7.66 17.70 -10.31
C LYS A 134 -8.72 16.86 -9.61
N LEU A 135 -8.86 15.61 -10.01
CA LEU A 135 -9.79 14.67 -9.36
C LEU A 135 -9.39 14.42 -7.90
N GLU A 136 -8.11 14.14 -7.64
CA GLU A 136 -7.58 13.96 -6.30
C GLU A 136 -7.82 15.18 -5.41
N LYS A 137 -7.44 16.37 -5.87
CA LYS A 137 -7.67 17.63 -5.15
C LYS A 137 -9.14 17.87 -4.84
N ARG A 138 -10.06 17.51 -5.77
CA ARG A 138 -11.51 17.62 -5.55
C ARG A 138 -12.00 16.68 -4.46
N LEU A 139 -11.49 15.44 -4.42
CA LEU A 139 -11.85 14.46 -3.40
C LEU A 139 -11.31 14.86 -2.03
N LEU A 140 -10.04 15.28 -1.96
CA LEU A 140 -9.43 15.75 -0.70
C LEU A 140 -10.20 16.93 -0.08
N LYS A 141 -10.69 17.87 -0.89
CA LYS A 141 -11.53 18.99 -0.41
C LYS A 141 -12.88 18.56 0.18
N LYS A 142 -13.38 17.36 -0.14
CA LYS A 142 -14.64 16.84 0.40
C LYS A 142 -14.46 16.06 1.70
N MET A 143 -13.21 15.75 2.07
CA MET A 143 -12.85 14.97 3.26
C MET A 143 -12.46 15.86 4.45
N VAL A 144 -12.34 17.16 4.22
CA VAL A 144 -12.12 18.21 5.25
C VAL A 144 -13.43 18.91 5.54
#